data_96b5e069fc1b9390494d50645d7ef79e
#
_entry.id   96b5e069fc1b9390494d50645d7ef79e
#
_cell.length_a   1.000
_cell.length_b   1.000
_cell.length_c   1.000
_cell.angle_alpha   90.00
_cell.angle_beta   90.00
_cell.angle_gamma   90.00
#
_symmetry.space_group_name_H-M   'P 1'
#
loop_
_entity.id
_entity.type
_entity.pdbx_description
1 polymer ?
#
loop_
_entity_poly.entity_id
_entity_poly.type
_entity_poly.pdbx_seq_one_letter_code
_entity_poly.pdbx_strand_id
1 'polypeptide(L)'
;ATVVELYDKLIDDMKRGGKLGNAGVYKYSRTSLLKFTGQRLQIPFSDIDAVWLRRYENWLRTSGCGDTTISQLFRTLRSVFNKAVELQLVKRDYYPFDAYKVSKFDMRTKKRAIAKEDVRKVIALDLSQGYPSERLARDIFVFSYFGAGINFADIALLKYGNVRDGRVQYVRKKTGKPIDFLLTEEMRNIIVKYQRLSLIHI
;
A
#
# COMPACT_ATOMS: atom_id res chain seq x y z
N ALA A 1 18.62 -9.33 -21.36
CA ALA A 1 18.24 -9.34 -19.93
C ALA A 1 16.94 -10.14 -19.77
N THR A 2 16.87 -10.92 -18.73
CA THR A 2 15.68 -11.71 -18.39
C THR A 2 14.68 -10.89 -17.56
N VAL A 3 13.46 -11.39 -17.45
CA VAL A 3 12.41 -10.75 -16.64
C VAL A 3 12.84 -10.64 -15.19
N VAL A 4 13.46 -11.70 -14.63
CA VAL A 4 13.89 -11.70 -13.21
C VAL A 4 15.00 -10.68 -12.95
N GLU A 5 15.97 -10.59 -13.85
CA GLU A 5 17.09 -9.62 -13.70
C GLU A 5 16.58 -8.17 -13.66
N LEU A 6 15.60 -7.82 -14.51
CA LEU A 6 15.04 -6.48 -14.48
C LEU A 6 14.21 -6.23 -13.21
N TYR A 7 13.43 -7.23 -12.73
CA TYR A 7 12.73 -7.10 -11.46
C TYR A 7 13.70 -6.85 -10.31
N ASP A 8 14.79 -7.62 -10.23
CA ASP A 8 15.78 -7.49 -9.15
C ASP A 8 16.44 -6.12 -9.17
N LYS A 9 16.87 -5.65 -10.35
CA LYS A 9 17.42 -4.31 -10.54
C LYS A 9 16.44 -3.23 -10.08
N LEU A 10 15.19 -3.27 -10.52
CA LEU A 10 14.19 -2.26 -10.16
C LEU A 10 13.86 -2.27 -8.66
N ILE A 11 13.80 -3.46 -8.04
CA ILE A 11 13.58 -3.60 -6.59
C ILE A 11 14.73 -2.94 -5.82
N ASP A 12 15.97 -3.19 -6.23
CA ASP A 12 17.14 -2.63 -5.54
C ASP A 12 17.28 -1.12 -5.76
N ASP A 13 16.98 -0.62 -6.95
CA ASP A 13 16.91 0.82 -7.22
C ASP A 13 15.85 1.52 -6.35
N MET A 14 14.68 0.90 -6.20
CA MET A 14 13.61 1.41 -5.33
C MET A 14 14.03 1.43 -3.85
N LYS A 15 14.70 0.38 -3.37
CA LYS A 15 15.21 0.33 -1.97
C LYS A 15 16.25 1.42 -1.73
N ARG A 16 17.22 1.58 -2.65
CA ARG A 16 18.24 2.64 -2.57
C ARG A 16 17.61 4.03 -2.58
N GLY A 17 16.55 4.23 -3.36
CA GLY A 17 15.78 5.47 -3.39
C GLY A 17 14.77 5.65 -2.24
N GLY A 18 14.79 4.80 -1.19
CA GLY A 18 13.89 4.90 -0.03
C GLY A 18 12.42 4.54 -0.33
N LYS A 19 12.11 4.02 -1.52
CA LYS A 19 10.74 3.67 -1.96
C LYS A 19 10.37 2.24 -1.52
N LEU A 20 10.52 1.93 -0.24
CA LEU A 20 10.37 0.58 0.31
C LEU A 20 9.00 -0.05 0.05
N GLY A 21 7.91 0.75 0.10
CA GLY A 21 6.56 0.27 -0.21
C GLY A 21 6.44 -0.24 -1.66
N ASN A 22 6.97 0.52 -2.63
CA ASN A 22 6.98 0.10 -4.03
C ASN A 22 7.88 -1.12 -4.25
N ALA A 23 9.06 -1.15 -3.63
CA ALA A 23 9.95 -2.32 -3.68
C ALA A 23 9.23 -3.59 -3.19
N GLY A 24 8.41 -3.48 -2.13
CA GLY A 24 7.58 -4.58 -1.63
C GLY A 24 6.55 -5.07 -2.66
N VAL A 25 5.86 -4.16 -3.36
CA VAL A 25 4.91 -4.49 -4.43
C VAL A 25 5.59 -5.24 -5.58
N TYR A 26 6.76 -4.76 -6.03
CA TYR A 26 7.53 -5.42 -7.08
C TYR A 26 8.05 -6.79 -6.63
N LYS A 27 8.55 -6.91 -5.39
CA LYS A 27 8.97 -8.20 -4.81
C LYS A 27 7.81 -9.19 -4.78
N TYR A 28 6.62 -8.76 -4.37
CA TYR A 28 5.43 -9.61 -4.36
C TYR A 28 5.06 -10.09 -5.77
N SER A 29 5.06 -9.19 -6.76
CA SER A 29 4.81 -9.51 -8.16
C SER A 29 5.83 -10.52 -8.70
N ARG A 30 7.13 -10.29 -8.48
CA ARG A 30 8.21 -11.21 -8.84
C ARG A 30 8.01 -12.60 -8.23
N THR A 31 7.68 -12.66 -6.94
CA THR A 31 7.45 -13.94 -6.23
C THR A 31 6.25 -14.69 -6.81
N SER A 32 5.18 -13.99 -7.17
CA SER A 32 4.01 -14.59 -7.82
C SER A 32 4.36 -15.20 -9.19
N LEU A 33 5.15 -14.49 -9.99
CA LEU A 33 5.62 -14.98 -11.28
C LEU A 33 6.52 -16.20 -11.14
N LEU A 34 7.44 -16.20 -10.17
CA LEU A 34 8.29 -17.36 -9.87
C LEU A 34 7.47 -18.59 -9.48
N LYS A 35 6.43 -18.43 -8.68
CA LYS A 35 5.51 -19.53 -8.32
C LYS A 35 4.78 -20.08 -9.54
N PHE A 36 4.28 -19.20 -10.41
CA PHE A 36 3.60 -19.59 -11.64
C PHE A 36 4.51 -20.36 -12.61
N THR A 37 5.76 -19.93 -12.74
CA THR A 37 6.73 -20.54 -13.67
C THR A 37 7.51 -21.71 -13.07
N GLY A 38 7.18 -22.17 -11.86
CA GLY A 38 7.92 -23.23 -11.17
C GLY A 38 9.39 -22.85 -10.90
N GLN A 39 9.63 -21.61 -10.47
CA GLN A 39 10.96 -21.03 -10.20
C GLN A 39 11.84 -20.78 -11.44
N ARG A 40 11.24 -20.87 -12.65
CA ARG A 40 11.96 -20.72 -13.94
C ARG A 40 11.65 -19.38 -14.61
N LEU A 41 11.81 -18.25 -13.89
CA LEU A 41 11.53 -16.91 -14.43
C LEU A 41 12.73 -16.31 -15.20
N GLN A 42 13.72 -17.13 -15.56
CA GLN A 42 14.83 -16.70 -16.43
C GLN A 42 14.43 -16.73 -17.91
N ILE A 43 13.24 -16.24 -18.21
CA ILE A 43 12.70 -16.13 -19.57
C ILE A 43 12.93 -14.72 -20.11
N PRO A 44 13.16 -14.58 -21.43
CA PRO A 44 13.20 -13.28 -22.08
C PRO A 44 11.80 -12.64 -22.11
N PHE A 45 11.75 -11.34 -22.25
CA PHE A 45 10.48 -10.62 -22.36
C PHE A 45 9.67 -11.02 -23.60
N SER A 46 10.35 -11.45 -24.68
CA SER A 46 9.71 -11.92 -25.91
C SER A 46 8.81 -13.14 -25.73
N ASP A 47 9.04 -13.94 -24.70
CA ASP A 47 8.28 -15.16 -24.41
C ASP A 47 6.98 -14.88 -23.65
N ILE A 48 6.80 -13.65 -23.15
CA ILE A 48 5.59 -13.24 -22.46
C ILE A 48 4.65 -12.56 -23.46
N ASP A 49 3.82 -13.35 -24.11
CA ASP A 49 2.78 -12.89 -25.03
C ASP A 49 1.40 -12.80 -24.33
N ALA A 50 0.37 -12.43 -25.08
CA ALA A 50 -1.00 -12.35 -24.58
C ALA A 50 -1.57 -13.71 -24.16
N VAL A 51 -1.10 -14.81 -24.74
CA VAL A 51 -1.50 -16.19 -24.37
C VAL A 51 -0.88 -16.54 -23.02
N TRP A 52 0.40 -16.24 -22.85
CA TRP A 52 1.09 -16.43 -21.58
C TRP A 52 0.42 -15.63 -20.44
N LEU A 53 0.04 -14.35 -20.70
CA LEU A 53 -0.68 -13.54 -19.72
C LEU A 53 -2.05 -14.14 -19.33
N ARG A 54 -2.81 -14.70 -20.28
CA ARG A 54 -4.06 -15.41 -19.98
C ARG A 54 -3.83 -16.66 -19.13
N ARG A 55 -2.78 -17.42 -19.39
CA ARG A 55 -2.42 -18.60 -18.56
C ARG A 55 -2.05 -18.17 -17.14
N TYR A 56 -1.31 -17.08 -16.97
CA TYR A 56 -0.99 -16.53 -15.66
C TYR A 56 -2.25 -16.05 -14.93
N GLU A 57 -3.17 -15.35 -15.60
CA GLU A 57 -4.46 -14.95 -15.02
C GLU A 57 -5.25 -16.17 -14.53
N ASN A 58 -5.39 -17.20 -15.35
CA ASN A 58 -6.12 -18.41 -15.00
C ASN A 58 -5.50 -19.08 -13.76
N TRP A 59 -4.18 -19.18 -13.72
CA TRP A 59 -3.47 -19.72 -12.56
C TRP A 59 -3.73 -18.90 -11.29
N LEU A 60 -3.73 -17.58 -11.37
CA LEU A 60 -4.06 -16.71 -10.24
C LEU A 60 -5.51 -16.93 -9.76
N ARG A 61 -6.46 -17.05 -10.69
CA ARG A 61 -7.87 -17.31 -10.36
C ARG A 61 -8.06 -18.66 -9.68
N THR A 62 -7.44 -19.72 -10.20
CA THR A 62 -7.48 -21.05 -9.57
C THR A 62 -6.79 -21.09 -8.22
N SER A 63 -5.84 -20.19 -7.98
CA SER A 63 -5.19 -19.97 -6.68
C SER A 63 -6.03 -19.10 -5.71
N GLY A 64 -7.27 -18.74 -6.07
CA GLY A 64 -8.17 -17.96 -5.23
C GLY A 64 -7.94 -16.46 -5.21
N CYS A 65 -7.12 -15.90 -6.13
CA CYS A 65 -6.88 -14.46 -6.20
C CYS A 65 -8.11 -13.72 -6.74
N GLY A 66 -8.55 -12.68 -6.03
CA GLY A 66 -9.58 -11.77 -6.50
C GLY A 66 -9.04 -10.73 -7.51
N ASP A 67 -9.96 -10.08 -8.25
CA ASP A 67 -9.65 -9.13 -9.32
C ASP A 67 -8.72 -7.99 -8.90
N THR A 68 -8.86 -7.48 -7.68
CA THR A 68 -7.99 -6.42 -7.13
C THR A 68 -6.53 -6.87 -7.07
N THR A 69 -6.27 -8.09 -6.58
CA THR A 69 -4.93 -8.67 -6.50
C THR A 69 -4.37 -8.93 -7.89
N ILE A 70 -5.17 -9.54 -8.76
CA ILE A 70 -4.80 -9.82 -10.15
C ILE A 70 -4.45 -8.52 -10.88
N SER A 71 -5.31 -7.50 -10.79
CA SER A 71 -5.07 -6.19 -11.38
C SER A 71 -3.75 -5.57 -10.90
N GLN A 72 -3.45 -5.66 -9.60
CA GLN A 72 -2.19 -5.14 -9.05
C GLN A 72 -0.98 -5.86 -9.63
N LEU A 73 -1.00 -7.19 -9.68
CA LEU A 73 0.08 -8.00 -10.25
C LEU A 73 0.31 -7.67 -11.73
N PHE A 74 -0.76 -7.58 -12.51
CA PHE A 74 -0.67 -7.24 -13.94
C PHE A 74 -0.24 -5.80 -14.20
N ARG A 75 -0.66 -4.83 -13.38
CA ARG A 75 -0.17 -3.45 -13.47
C ARG A 75 1.33 -3.37 -13.17
N THR A 76 1.80 -4.13 -12.19
CA THR A 76 3.22 -4.18 -11.85
C THR A 76 4.02 -4.82 -12.99
N LEU A 77 3.59 -5.97 -13.53
CA LEU A 77 4.22 -6.62 -14.67
C LEU A 77 4.24 -5.70 -15.90
N ARG A 78 3.13 -5.01 -16.18
CA ARG A 78 3.07 -4.01 -17.26
C ARG A 78 4.07 -2.87 -17.05
N SER A 79 4.22 -2.39 -15.82
CA SER A 79 5.22 -1.36 -15.51
C SER A 79 6.65 -1.84 -15.77
N VAL A 80 6.97 -3.09 -15.42
CA VAL A 80 8.27 -3.71 -15.72
C VAL A 80 8.48 -3.85 -17.23
N PHE A 81 7.46 -4.27 -17.97
CA PHE A 81 7.51 -4.35 -19.44
C PHE A 81 7.74 -2.97 -20.08
N ASN A 82 7.04 -1.93 -19.62
CA ASN A 82 7.26 -0.57 -20.12
C ASN A 82 8.72 -0.14 -19.89
N LYS A 83 9.28 -0.49 -18.74
CA LYS A 83 10.69 -0.20 -18.44
C LYS A 83 11.65 -1.01 -19.29
N ALA A 84 11.31 -2.27 -19.62
CA ALA A 84 12.09 -3.09 -20.54
C ALA A 84 12.13 -2.50 -21.96
N VAL A 85 11.00 -2.00 -22.45
CA VAL A 85 10.91 -1.32 -23.76
C VAL A 85 11.72 -0.01 -23.73
N GLU A 86 11.57 0.81 -22.69
CA GLU A 86 12.32 2.06 -22.51
C GLU A 86 13.85 1.82 -22.51
N LEU A 87 14.29 0.75 -21.86
CA LEU A 87 15.70 0.34 -21.78
C LEU A 87 16.16 -0.44 -23.02
N GLN A 88 15.33 -0.59 -24.03
CA GLN A 88 15.61 -1.35 -25.26
C GLN A 88 15.98 -2.82 -25.03
N LEU A 89 15.54 -3.42 -23.92
CA LEU A 89 15.74 -4.83 -23.60
C LEU A 89 14.79 -5.74 -24.37
N VAL A 90 13.70 -5.19 -24.90
CA VAL A 90 12.71 -5.83 -25.75
C VAL A 90 12.16 -4.83 -26.77
N LYS A 91 11.89 -5.28 -28.01
CA LYS A 91 11.25 -4.45 -29.02
C LYS A 91 9.78 -4.23 -28.67
N ARG A 92 9.23 -3.08 -29.07
CA ARG A 92 7.82 -2.71 -28.84
C ARG A 92 6.84 -3.72 -29.46
N ASP A 93 7.22 -4.38 -30.56
CA ASP A 93 6.41 -5.37 -31.26
C ASP A 93 6.06 -6.58 -30.38
N TYR A 94 6.88 -6.88 -29.38
CA TYR A 94 6.63 -7.95 -28.40
C TYR A 94 5.81 -7.50 -27.18
N TYR A 95 5.23 -6.29 -27.22
CA TYR A 95 4.50 -5.76 -26.05
C TYR A 95 3.11 -6.39 -25.92
N PRO A 96 2.86 -7.26 -24.92
CA PRO A 96 1.66 -8.08 -24.88
C PRO A 96 0.42 -7.33 -24.39
N PHE A 97 0.58 -6.16 -23.74
CA PHE A 97 -0.53 -5.42 -23.12
C PHE A 97 -1.34 -4.59 -24.11
N ASP A 98 -0.96 -4.54 -25.38
CA ASP A 98 -1.80 -4.00 -26.44
C ASP A 98 -2.97 -4.95 -26.73
N ALA A 99 -2.72 -6.25 -26.74
CA ALA A 99 -3.73 -7.30 -26.91
C ALA A 99 -4.38 -7.75 -25.59
N TYR A 100 -3.68 -7.60 -24.45
CA TYR A 100 -4.19 -7.97 -23.12
C TYR A 100 -4.51 -6.73 -22.27
N LYS A 101 -5.78 -6.42 -22.09
CA LYS A 101 -6.22 -5.21 -21.36
C LYS A 101 -6.32 -5.47 -19.86
N VAL A 102 -5.52 -4.75 -19.06
CA VAL A 102 -5.55 -4.81 -17.58
C VAL A 102 -6.78 -4.10 -17.00
N SER A 103 -7.41 -3.22 -17.76
CA SER A 103 -8.62 -2.49 -17.35
C SER A 103 -9.88 -3.35 -17.23
N LYS A 104 -9.83 -4.62 -17.68
CA LYS A 104 -10.97 -5.56 -17.61
C LYS A 104 -11.29 -6.03 -16.18
N PHE A 105 -10.37 -5.90 -15.24
CA PHE A 105 -10.58 -6.36 -13.87
C PHE A 105 -11.51 -5.44 -13.10
N ASP A 106 -12.49 -6.01 -12.40
CA ASP A 106 -13.40 -5.25 -11.55
C ASP A 106 -12.69 -4.81 -10.26
N MET A 107 -12.46 -3.51 -10.16
CA MET A 107 -11.80 -2.88 -9.01
C MET A 107 -12.78 -2.33 -7.99
N ARG A 108 -14.09 -2.51 -8.19
CA ARG A 108 -15.11 -2.03 -7.26
C ARG A 108 -15.05 -2.83 -5.97
N THR A 109 -14.87 -2.13 -4.87
CA THR A 109 -14.89 -2.72 -3.53
C THR A 109 -16.08 -2.15 -2.75
N LYS A 110 -16.73 -2.97 -1.94
CA LYS A 110 -17.75 -2.47 -1.01
C LYS A 110 -17.12 -1.45 -0.06
N LYS A 111 -17.68 -0.25 -0.01
CA LYS A 111 -17.28 0.75 1.00
C LYS A 111 -17.66 0.21 2.38
N ARG A 112 -16.67 0.05 3.24
CA ARG A 112 -16.83 -0.40 4.63
C ARG A 112 -16.89 0.81 5.56
N ALA A 113 -17.85 1.70 5.34
CA ALA A 113 -18.11 2.78 6.27
C ALA A 113 -18.87 2.21 7.48
N ILE A 114 -18.46 2.61 8.69
CA ILE A 114 -19.20 2.32 9.92
C ILE A 114 -20.12 3.49 10.24
N ALA A 115 -21.23 3.22 10.91
CA ALA A 115 -22.17 4.25 11.33
C ALA A 115 -21.58 5.11 12.45
N LYS A 116 -22.06 6.36 12.59
CA LYS A 116 -21.63 7.26 13.67
C LYS A 116 -21.90 6.67 15.06
N GLU A 117 -23.00 5.93 15.19
CA GLU A 117 -23.39 5.23 16.42
C GLU A 117 -22.34 4.19 16.82
N ASP A 118 -21.79 3.46 15.86
CA ASP A 118 -20.75 2.46 16.12
C ASP A 118 -19.41 3.15 16.49
N VAL A 119 -19.10 4.29 15.88
CA VAL A 119 -17.96 5.11 16.30
C VAL A 119 -18.11 5.56 17.76
N ARG A 120 -19.31 6.01 18.15
CA ARG A 120 -19.60 6.39 19.55
C ARG A 120 -19.42 5.22 20.52
N LYS A 121 -19.87 4.02 20.13
CA LYS A 121 -19.64 2.79 20.92
C LYS A 121 -18.14 2.52 21.11
N VAL A 122 -17.33 2.65 20.04
CA VAL A 122 -15.88 2.47 20.13
C VAL A 122 -15.23 3.49 21.05
N ILE A 123 -15.67 4.77 21.00
CA ILE A 123 -15.18 5.82 21.90
C ILE A 123 -15.51 5.50 23.35
N ALA A 124 -16.73 5.02 23.61
CA ALA A 124 -17.26 4.72 24.94
C ALA A 124 -16.81 3.37 25.53
N LEU A 125 -16.02 2.57 24.79
CA LEU A 125 -15.55 1.29 25.29
C LEU A 125 -14.78 1.45 26.61
N ASP A 126 -15.24 0.79 27.65
CA ASP A 126 -14.45 0.62 28.89
C ASP A 126 -13.37 -0.44 28.66
N LEU A 127 -12.13 0.02 28.56
CA LEU A 127 -10.94 -0.82 28.42
C LEU A 127 -10.06 -0.74 29.67
N SER A 128 -10.63 -0.42 30.84
CA SER A 128 -9.89 -0.33 32.11
C SER A 128 -9.18 -1.64 32.46
N GLN A 129 -9.84 -2.77 32.18
CA GLN A 129 -9.31 -4.12 32.35
C GLN A 129 -8.69 -4.71 31.08
N GLY A 130 -8.68 -3.97 29.97
CA GLY A 130 -8.14 -4.39 28.68
C GLY A 130 -6.61 -4.26 28.61
N TYR A 131 -6.03 -4.90 27.59
CA TYR A 131 -4.59 -4.78 27.32
C TYR A 131 -4.20 -3.35 26.91
N PRO A 132 -2.96 -2.90 27.22
CA PRO A 132 -2.47 -1.59 26.76
C PRO A 132 -2.59 -1.38 25.25
N SER A 133 -2.39 -2.46 24.46
CA SER A 133 -2.54 -2.44 22.99
C SER A 133 -3.96 -2.15 22.52
N GLU A 134 -4.97 -2.62 23.23
CA GLU A 134 -6.39 -2.35 22.90
C GLU A 134 -6.72 -0.89 23.17
N ARG A 135 -6.27 -0.36 24.29
CA ARG A 135 -6.41 1.08 24.61
C ARG A 135 -5.73 1.94 23.56
N LEU A 136 -4.50 1.60 23.18
CA LEU A 136 -3.77 2.31 22.13
C LEU A 136 -4.48 2.22 20.79
N ALA A 137 -4.96 1.05 20.39
CA ALA A 137 -5.68 0.84 19.14
C ALA A 137 -6.96 1.68 19.06
N ARG A 138 -7.76 1.70 20.15
CA ARG A 138 -8.93 2.57 20.26
C ARG A 138 -8.55 4.04 20.11
N ASP A 139 -7.56 4.51 20.85
CA ASP A 139 -7.17 5.91 20.87
C ASP A 139 -6.59 6.36 19.52
N ILE A 140 -5.83 5.50 18.83
CA ILE A 140 -5.38 5.75 17.45
C ILE A 140 -6.57 5.81 16.48
N PHE A 141 -7.55 4.92 16.62
CA PHE A 141 -8.76 4.95 15.80
C PHE A 141 -9.52 6.27 16.00
N VAL A 142 -9.73 6.67 17.25
CA VAL A 142 -10.41 7.92 17.61
C VAL A 142 -9.64 9.12 17.06
N PHE A 143 -8.33 9.16 17.25
CA PHE A 143 -7.46 10.22 16.72
C PHE A 143 -7.56 10.29 15.18
N SER A 144 -7.51 9.15 14.50
CA SER A 144 -7.66 9.09 13.03
C SER A 144 -9.04 9.59 12.58
N TYR A 145 -10.11 9.20 13.28
CA TYR A 145 -11.48 9.58 12.95
C TYR A 145 -11.68 11.10 13.02
N PHE A 146 -11.29 11.73 14.13
CA PHE A 146 -11.37 13.19 14.28
C PHE A 146 -10.31 13.95 13.49
N GLY A 147 -9.19 13.31 13.17
CA GLY A 147 -8.10 13.86 12.37
C GLY A 147 -8.29 13.71 10.84
N ALA A 148 -9.54 13.77 10.35
CA ALA A 148 -9.88 13.69 8.92
C ALA A 148 -9.30 12.45 8.21
N GLY A 149 -9.19 11.33 8.91
CA GLY A 149 -8.68 10.07 8.37
C GLY A 149 -7.15 10.03 8.23
N ILE A 150 -6.43 10.71 9.12
CA ILE A 150 -4.96 10.56 9.18
C ILE A 150 -4.61 9.09 9.37
N ASN A 151 -3.70 8.57 8.54
CA ASN A 151 -3.34 7.16 8.63
C ASN A 151 -2.34 6.89 9.76
N PHE A 152 -2.30 5.62 10.19
CA PHE A 152 -1.42 5.19 11.28
C PHE A 152 0.07 5.55 11.06
N ALA A 153 0.57 5.43 9.84
CA ALA A 153 1.98 5.74 9.55
C ALA A 153 2.31 7.22 9.71
N ASP A 154 1.35 8.11 9.45
CA ASP A 154 1.51 9.55 9.67
C ASP A 154 1.32 9.89 11.16
N ILE A 155 0.36 9.25 11.87
CA ILE A 155 0.19 9.40 13.33
C ILE A 155 1.49 9.02 14.06
N ALA A 156 2.09 7.87 13.71
CA ALA A 156 3.33 7.39 14.32
C ALA A 156 4.55 8.30 14.09
N LEU A 157 4.45 9.25 13.17
CA LEU A 157 5.52 10.20 12.85
C LEU A 157 5.23 11.63 13.35
N LEU A 158 4.05 11.87 13.95
CA LEU A 158 3.73 13.17 14.52
C LEU A 158 4.67 13.50 15.68
N LYS A 159 5.03 14.78 15.76
CA LYS A 159 5.83 15.35 16.85
C LYS A 159 5.06 16.52 17.50
N TYR A 160 5.42 16.90 18.70
CA TYR A 160 4.81 18.08 19.36
C TYR A 160 4.82 19.32 18.49
N GLY A 161 5.91 19.54 17.74
CA GLY A 161 6.02 20.65 16.81
C GLY A 161 5.01 20.64 15.66
N ASN A 162 4.31 19.53 15.45
CA ASN A 162 3.22 19.44 14.48
C ASN A 162 1.88 19.99 15.03
N VAL A 163 1.80 20.28 16.34
CA VAL A 163 0.61 20.86 16.97
C VAL A 163 0.91 22.31 17.29
N ARG A 164 0.28 23.23 16.57
CA ARG A 164 0.46 24.69 16.74
C ARG A 164 -0.89 25.39 16.58
N ASP A 165 -1.15 26.39 17.39
CA ASP A 165 -2.33 27.27 17.30
C ASP A 165 -3.67 26.50 17.21
N GLY A 166 -3.78 25.40 17.97
CA GLY A 166 -4.98 24.56 17.96
C GLY A 166 -5.17 23.74 16.66
N ARG A 167 -4.11 23.56 15.88
CA ARG A 167 -4.14 22.83 14.63
C ARG A 167 -3.06 21.75 14.61
N VAL A 168 -3.28 20.70 13.81
CA VAL A 168 -2.29 19.66 13.49
C VAL A 168 -1.78 19.91 12.07
N GLN A 169 -0.48 20.13 11.94
CA GLN A 169 0.19 20.43 10.66
C GLN A 169 1.32 19.43 10.42
N TYR A 170 1.27 18.71 9.31
CA TYR A 170 2.31 17.75 8.96
C TYR A 170 2.39 17.54 7.43
N VAL A 171 3.48 16.94 6.97
CA VAL A 171 3.65 16.54 5.59
C VAL A 171 3.35 15.03 5.48
N ARG A 172 2.35 14.67 4.67
CA ARG A 172 1.94 13.28 4.49
C ARG A 172 3.07 12.45 3.90
N LYS A 173 3.55 11.44 4.61
CA LYS A 173 4.68 10.59 4.20
C LYS A 173 4.50 9.96 2.83
N LYS A 174 3.29 9.48 2.51
CA LYS A 174 3.02 8.78 1.24
C LYS A 174 3.06 9.68 0.01
N THR A 175 2.66 10.95 0.14
CA THR A 175 2.41 11.82 -1.03
C THR A 175 3.20 13.11 -1.01
N GLY A 176 3.88 13.44 0.10
CA GLY A 176 4.59 14.72 0.27
C GLY A 176 3.67 15.94 0.35
N LYS A 177 2.34 15.74 0.49
CA LYS A 177 1.39 16.86 0.57
C LYS A 177 1.33 17.40 2.01
N PRO A 178 1.36 18.74 2.18
CA PRO A 178 1.05 19.34 3.48
C PRO A 178 -0.41 19.08 3.84
N ILE A 179 -0.65 18.75 5.10
CA ILE A 179 -1.96 18.51 5.69
C ILE A 179 -2.08 19.42 6.90
N ASP A 180 -3.24 20.04 7.03
CA ASP A 180 -3.57 20.98 8.11
C ASP A 180 -5.05 20.80 8.49
N PHE A 181 -5.34 20.52 9.78
CA PHE A 181 -6.70 20.39 10.30
C PHE A 181 -6.79 20.82 11.77
N LEU A 182 -8.00 21.11 12.23
CA LEU A 182 -8.24 21.52 13.62
C LEU A 182 -7.96 20.37 14.58
N LEU A 183 -7.29 20.67 15.69
CA LEU A 183 -7.13 19.77 16.81
C LEU A 183 -8.40 19.79 17.66
N THR A 184 -9.17 18.70 17.62
CA THR A 184 -10.36 18.57 18.48
C THR A 184 -9.97 18.27 19.93
N GLU A 185 -10.96 18.39 20.83
CA GLU A 185 -10.76 18.11 22.26
C GLU A 185 -10.40 16.62 22.48
N GLU A 186 -11.07 15.71 21.78
CA GLU A 186 -10.80 14.28 21.86
C GLU A 186 -9.35 13.95 21.46
N MET A 187 -8.87 14.57 20.38
CA MET A 187 -7.48 14.40 19.94
C MET A 187 -6.50 14.98 20.95
N ARG A 188 -6.81 16.14 21.54
CA ARG A 188 -5.98 16.77 22.58
C ARG A 188 -5.85 15.86 23.79
N ASN A 189 -6.96 15.28 24.26
CA ASN A 189 -6.97 14.36 25.39
C ASN A 189 -6.10 13.12 25.12
N ILE A 190 -6.13 12.60 23.90
CA ILE A 190 -5.27 11.49 23.49
C ILE A 190 -3.79 11.91 23.52
N ILE A 191 -3.42 13.06 22.95
CA ILE A 191 -2.05 13.56 22.98
C ILE A 191 -1.55 13.67 24.42
N VAL A 192 -2.32 14.31 25.32
CA VAL A 192 -1.95 14.47 26.74
C VAL A 192 -1.77 13.13 27.43
N LYS A 193 -2.64 12.15 27.14
CA LYS A 193 -2.57 10.81 27.71
C LYS A 193 -1.25 10.11 27.37
N TYR A 194 -0.78 10.25 26.14
CA TYR A 194 0.44 9.58 25.67
C TYR A 194 1.71 10.41 25.84
N GLN A 195 1.62 11.67 26.21
CA GLN A 195 2.73 12.59 26.44
C GLN A 195 3.76 12.07 27.44
N ARG A 196 3.30 11.35 28.46
CA ARG A 196 4.17 10.82 29.54
C ARG A 196 4.76 9.44 29.23
N LEU A 197 4.36 8.77 28.16
CA LEU A 197 4.67 7.36 27.92
C LEU A 197 5.82 7.13 26.95
N SER A 198 6.44 8.16 26.38
CA SER A 198 7.61 8.00 25.46
C SER A 198 7.44 6.88 24.38
N LEU A 199 6.21 6.35 24.20
CA LEU A 199 5.92 5.21 23.33
C LEU A 199 5.55 5.63 21.90
N ILE A 200 5.32 6.89 21.71
CA ILE A 200 5.22 7.52 20.39
C ILE A 200 6.16 8.71 20.48
N HIS A 201 7.05 8.88 19.54
CA HIS A 201 7.86 10.10 19.40
C HIS A 201 6.97 11.28 18.98
N ILE A 202 5.89 11.49 19.72
CA ILE A 202 5.04 12.67 19.61
C ILE A 202 5.66 13.78 20.43
#